data_b0a8a6ec23cdc95ceae9bd643d749f0d
#
_entry.id   b0a8a6ec23cdc95ceae9bd643d749f0d
#
_cell.length_a   1.000
_cell.length_b   1.000
_cell.length_c   1.000
_cell.angle_alpha   90.00
_cell.angle_beta   90.00
_cell.angle_gamma   90.00
#
_symmetry.space_group_name_H-M   'P 1'
#
loop_
_entity.id
_entity.type
_entity.pdbx_description
1 polymer ?
#
loop_
_entity_poly.entity_id
_entity_poly.type
_entity_poly.pdbx_seq_one_letter_code
_entity_poly.pdbx_strand_id
1 'polypeptide(L)'
;MRKLWIINCENTVDIEGKQIPRLIAPGIFIPNSSNPIPFAKAKSILGQEYPFAIYNMRAENGVNFHFEAFAILAGTIQENGTLFLLCPQWDNLENELDFDALRWNENHAITCPNFYLHFKQLVAKFDFEVRADLPKLPTASGQIPSKIYQLTQEQQNICKIYRLILPIFI
;
A
#
# COMPACT_ATOMS: atom_id res chain seq x y z
N MET A 1 11.46 11.32 6.73
CA MET A 1 10.09 10.94 7.18
C MET A 1 9.35 10.35 5.99
N ARG A 2 8.65 9.22 6.16
CA ARG A 2 7.81 8.61 5.12
C ARG A 2 6.59 9.49 4.83
N LYS A 3 6.15 9.52 3.57
CA LYS A 3 5.02 10.34 3.13
C LYS A 3 3.87 9.44 2.66
N LEU A 4 2.64 9.85 2.93
CA LEU A 4 1.44 9.28 2.35
C LEU A 4 0.73 10.36 1.54
N TRP A 5 0.46 10.07 0.28
CA TRP A 5 -0.34 10.92 -0.60
C TRP A 5 -1.60 10.18 -1.03
N ILE A 6 -2.73 10.79 -0.75
CA ILE A 6 -4.04 10.32 -1.22
C ILE A 6 -4.28 10.92 -2.60
N ILE A 7 -4.49 10.10 -3.59
CA ILE A 7 -4.74 10.54 -4.96
C ILE A 7 -6.23 10.33 -5.29
N ASN A 8 -6.98 11.42 -5.21
CA ASN A 8 -8.40 11.48 -5.55
C ASN A 8 -8.53 11.70 -7.07
N CYS A 9 -8.27 10.69 -7.86
CA CYS A 9 -8.40 10.78 -9.30
C CYS A 9 -9.29 9.67 -9.85
N GLU A 10 -10.24 10.07 -10.68
CA GLU A 10 -11.08 9.14 -11.45
C GLU A 10 -10.33 8.61 -12.68
N ASN A 11 -9.41 9.40 -13.21
CA ASN A 11 -8.65 9.08 -14.42
C ASN A 11 -7.27 8.53 -14.08
N THR A 12 -6.88 7.48 -14.80
CA THR A 12 -5.59 6.78 -14.64
C THR A 12 -4.49 7.36 -15.53
N VAL A 13 -4.52 8.65 -15.78
CA VAL A 13 -3.47 9.36 -16.53
C VAL A 13 -2.51 10.03 -15.56
N ASP A 14 -1.20 9.91 -15.85
CA ASP A 14 -0.21 10.72 -15.16
C ASP A 14 -0.26 12.17 -15.64
N ILE A 15 0.49 13.06 -14.99
CA ILE A 15 0.59 14.47 -15.36
C ILE A 15 1.15 14.69 -16.79
N GLU A 16 1.71 13.68 -17.45
CA GLU A 16 2.19 13.73 -18.84
C GLU A 16 1.13 13.21 -19.83
N GLY A 17 -0.08 12.86 -19.35
CA GLY A 17 -1.14 12.28 -20.18
C GLY A 17 -0.87 10.85 -20.63
N LYS A 18 0.22 10.22 -20.13
CA LYS A 18 0.46 8.79 -20.32
C LYS A 18 -0.50 8.01 -19.45
N GLN A 19 -1.26 7.13 -20.06
CA GLN A 19 -1.97 6.12 -19.27
C GLN A 19 -0.91 5.35 -18.48
N ILE A 20 -0.94 5.49 -17.17
CA ILE A 20 -0.28 4.53 -16.29
C ILE A 20 -0.86 3.18 -16.67
N PRO A 21 -0.02 2.18 -17.06
CA PRO A 21 -0.51 0.96 -17.67
C PRO A 21 -1.64 0.42 -16.82
N ARG A 22 -2.84 0.55 -17.37
CA ARG A 22 -4.15 0.13 -16.86
C ARG A 22 -4.15 -0.24 -15.37
N LEU A 23 -4.13 0.76 -14.50
CA LEU A 23 -4.46 0.60 -13.07
C LEU A 23 -5.97 0.29 -12.93
N ILE A 24 -6.46 -0.67 -13.70
CA ILE A 24 -7.88 -1.03 -13.74
C ILE A 24 -8.22 -1.91 -12.55
N ALA A 25 -7.30 -2.78 -12.14
CA ALA A 25 -7.53 -3.71 -11.05
C ALA A 25 -6.95 -3.20 -9.73
N PRO A 26 -7.61 -3.47 -8.59
CA PRO A 26 -7.02 -3.23 -7.27
C PRO A 26 -5.71 -4.00 -7.12
N GLY A 27 -4.75 -3.42 -6.41
CA GLY A 27 -3.46 -4.06 -6.21
C GLY A 27 -2.35 -3.13 -5.77
N ILE A 28 -1.18 -3.72 -5.57
CA ILE A 28 0.05 -3.04 -5.16
C ILE A 28 0.99 -2.92 -6.36
N PHE A 29 1.50 -1.72 -6.59
CA PHE A 29 2.52 -1.44 -7.60
C PHE A 29 3.80 -0.98 -6.92
N ILE A 30 4.89 -1.64 -7.23
CA ILE A 30 6.23 -1.34 -6.74
C ILE A 30 7.14 -0.98 -7.91
N PRO A 31 8.24 -0.25 -7.69
CA PRO A 31 9.20 0.05 -8.74
C PRO A 31 9.66 -1.23 -9.46
N ASN A 32 9.81 -1.12 -10.78
CA ASN A 32 10.28 -2.21 -11.65
C ASN A 32 9.34 -3.42 -11.78
N SER A 33 8.15 -3.38 -11.21
CA SER A 33 7.13 -4.41 -11.47
C SER A 33 6.30 -4.05 -12.69
N SER A 34 6.21 -4.95 -13.65
CA SER A 34 5.36 -4.81 -14.83
C SER A 34 3.87 -5.10 -14.53
N ASN A 35 3.60 -5.83 -13.46
CA ASN A 35 2.25 -6.24 -13.07
C ASN A 35 1.95 -5.87 -11.61
N PRO A 36 0.69 -5.56 -11.29
CA PRO A 36 0.30 -5.34 -9.91
C PRO A 36 0.40 -6.63 -9.08
N ILE A 37 0.80 -6.48 -7.83
CA ILE A 37 0.78 -7.56 -6.85
C ILE A 37 -0.63 -7.58 -6.24
N PRO A 38 -1.36 -8.69 -6.33
CA PRO A 38 -2.66 -8.83 -5.67
C PRO A 38 -2.52 -8.66 -4.14
N PHE A 39 -3.50 -8.04 -3.49
CA PHE A 39 -3.47 -7.81 -2.05
C PHE A 39 -3.23 -9.08 -1.23
N ALA A 40 -3.82 -10.21 -1.64
CA ALA A 40 -3.61 -11.51 -0.99
C ALA A 40 -2.14 -11.97 -1.01
N LYS A 41 -1.33 -11.43 -1.91
CA LYS A 41 0.11 -11.72 -2.02
C LYS A 41 1.01 -10.65 -1.40
N ALA A 42 0.46 -9.67 -0.67
CA ALA A 42 1.23 -8.59 -0.07
C ALA A 42 2.38 -9.08 0.82
N LYS A 43 2.22 -10.23 1.47
CA LYS A 43 3.29 -10.82 2.30
C LYS A 43 4.57 -11.14 1.53
N SER A 44 4.51 -11.25 0.19
CA SER A 44 5.70 -11.50 -0.65
C SER A 44 6.70 -10.34 -0.69
N ILE A 45 6.28 -9.14 -0.29
CA ILE A 45 7.13 -7.94 -0.27
C ILE A 45 7.66 -7.62 1.13
N LEU A 46 7.35 -8.43 2.15
CA LEU A 46 7.90 -8.23 3.49
C LEU A 46 9.42 -8.29 3.48
N GLY A 47 10.05 -7.38 4.24
CA GLY A 47 11.51 -7.29 4.33
C GLY A 47 12.18 -6.58 3.14
N GLN A 48 11.39 -6.09 2.17
CA GLN A 48 11.89 -5.25 1.08
C GLN A 48 11.68 -3.77 1.41
N GLU A 49 12.42 -2.90 0.71
CA GLU A 49 12.29 -1.45 0.85
C GLU A 49 12.19 -0.79 -0.51
N TYR A 50 11.26 0.15 -0.63
CA TYR A 50 10.98 0.86 -1.87
C TYR A 50 11.03 2.38 -1.69
N PRO A 51 11.58 3.14 -2.65
CA PRO A 51 11.54 4.59 -2.63
C PRO A 51 10.13 5.15 -2.80
N PHE A 52 9.28 4.39 -3.47
CA PHE A 52 7.85 4.66 -3.56
C PHE A 52 7.09 3.36 -3.83
N ALA A 53 5.80 3.38 -3.54
CA ALA A 53 4.87 2.36 -3.99
C ALA A 53 3.49 2.97 -4.19
N ILE A 54 2.65 2.29 -4.98
CA ILE A 54 1.27 2.69 -5.21
C ILE A 54 0.36 1.59 -4.69
N TYR A 55 -0.59 1.99 -3.85
CA TYR A 55 -1.70 1.17 -3.44
C TYR A 55 -2.94 1.61 -4.22
N ASN A 56 -3.43 0.77 -5.12
CA ASN A 56 -4.63 1.06 -5.89
C ASN A 56 -5.83 0.37 -5.27
N MET A 57 -6.69 1.12 -4.58
CA MET A 57 -7.91 0.59 -3.98
C MET A 57 -9.14 0.65 -4.89
N ARG A 58 -8.98 1.03 -6.15
CA ARG A 58 -10.09 1.10 -7.09
C ARG A 58 -10.67 -0.28 -7.35
N ALA A 59 -12.00 -0.35 -7.41
CA ALA A 59 -12.74 -1.46 -7.94
C ALA A 59 -13.70 -0.96 -9.04
N GLU A 60 -14.28 -1.86 -9.82
CA GLU A 60 -15.15 -1.50 -10.94
C GLU A 60 -16.34 -0.62 -10.51
N ASN A 61 -16.95 -0.95 -9.36
CA ASN A 61 -18.12 -0.26 -8.82
C ASN A 61 -17.94 0.13 -7.35
N GLY A 62 -16.77 0.67 -6.99
CA GLY A 62 -16.47 1.04 -5.61
C GLY A 62 -14.97 0.96 -5.31
N VAL A 63 -14.65 0.48 -4.14
CA VAL A 63 -13.28 0.36 -3.65
C VAL A 63 -12.96 -1.05 -3.15
N ASN A 64 -11.69 -1.35 -2.98
CA ASN A 64 -11.22 -2.56 -2.32
C ASN A 64 -10.05 -2.19 -1.40
N PHE A 65 -10.33 -1.99 -0.11
CA PHE A 65 -9.33 -1.58 0.86
C PHE A 65 -8.90 -2.73 1.78
N HIS A 66 -8.00 -3.56 1.29
CA HIS A 66 -7.38 -4.63 2.06
C HIS A 66 -6.38 -4.07 3.07
N PHE A 67 -6.85 -3.78 4.28
CA PHE A 67 -6.07 -3.06 5.31
C PHE A 67 -4.73 -3.73 5.66
N GLU A 68 -4.67 -5.07 5.78
CA GLU A 68 -3.42 -5.80 6.04
C GLU A 68 -2.39 -5.55 4.93
N ALA A 69 -2.82 -5.58 3.66
CA ALA A 69 -1.94 -5.32 2.53
C ALA A 69 -1.43 -3.88 2.51
N PHE A 70 -2.30 -2.92 2.87
CA PHE A 70 -1.91 -1.52 3.03
C PHE A 70 -0.87 -1.33 4.13
N ALA A 71 -1.08 -1.96 5.29
CA ALA A 71 -0.14 -1.90 6.42
C ALA A 71 1.23 -2.51 6.07
N ILE A 72 1.24 -3.66 5.40
CA ILE A 72 2.47 -4.29 4.90
C ILE A 72 3.20 -3.34 3.96
N LEU A 73 2.49 -2.78 2.97
CA LEU A 73 3.09 -1.88 1.98
C LEU A 73 3.66 -0.62 2.63
N ALA A 74 2.93 -0.02 3.56
CA ALA A 74 3.41 1.14 4.31
C ALA A 74 4.71 0.85 5.08
N GLY A 75 4.87 -0.38 5.59
CA GLY A 75 6.08 -0.85 6.25
C GLY A 75 7.28 -1.01 5.30
N THR A 76 7.04 -1.21 4.00
CA THR A 76 8.12 -1.39 2.99
C THR A 76 8.61 -0.08 2.37
N ILE A 77 7.99 1.05 2.69
CA ILE A 77 8.46 2.35 2.19
C ILE A 77 9.71 2.76 2.96
N GLN A 78 10.79 3.03 2.23
CA GLN A 78 12.04 3.48 2.82
C GLN A 78 11.92 4.87 3.46
N GLU A 79 12.92 5.27 4.23
CA GLU A 79 12.98 6.62 4.76
C GLU A 79 12.97 7.66 3.62
N ASN A 80 12.19 8.72 3.78
CA ASN A 80 11.91 9.75 2.77
C ASN A 80 11.21 9.25 1.50
N GLY A 81 10.76 8.00 1.48
CA GLY A 81 9.93 7.45 0.42
C GLY A 81 8.46 7.88 0.52
N THR A 82 7.71 7.58 -0.54
CA THR A 82 6.30 8.00 -0.66
C THR A 82 5.41 6.80 -0.99
N LEU A 83 4.34 6.65 -0.21
CA LEU A 83 3.23 5.76 -0.52
C LEU A 83 2.12 6.58 -1.19
N PHE A 84 1.73 6.17 -2.39
CA PHE A 84 0.59 6.74 -3.10
C PHE A 84 -0.62 5.82 -2.90
N LEU A 85 -1.70 6.37 -2.34
CA LEU A 85 -2.99 5.68 -2.25
C LEU A 85 -3.91 6.21 -3.36
N LEU A 86 -4.15 5.41 -4.39
CA LEU A 86 -5.16 5.74 -5.40
C LEU A 86 -6.54 5.43 -4.84
N CYS A 87 -7.24 6.48 -4.47
CA CYS A 87 -8.56 6.45 -3.85
C CYS A 87 -9.53 7.23 -4.73
N PRO A 88 -10.30 6.57 -5.58
CA PRO A 88 -11.36 7.23 -6.33
C PRO A 88 -12.43 7.71 -5.35
N GLN A 89 -13.15 8.77 -5.70
CA GLN A 89 -14.27 9.25 -4.89
C GLN A 89 -13.91 9.57 -3.43
N TRP A 90 -12.69 10.13 -3.20
CA TRP A 90 -12.24 10.47 -1.85
C TRP A 90 -13.27 11.26 -1.06
N ASP A 91 -13.94 12.21 -1.72
CA ASP A 91 -14.91 13.10 -1.06
C ASP A 91 -16.16 12.36 -0.59
N ASN A 92 -16.50 11.24 -1.23
CA ASN A 92 -17.70 10.43 -0.93
C ASN A 92 -17.34 8.97 -0.52
N LEU A 93 -16.10 8.73 -0.11
CA LEU A 93 -15.54 7.40 0.13
C LEU A 93 -16.35 6.58 1.15
N GLU A 94 -16.95 7.21 2.13
CA GLU A 94 -17.79 6.58 3.15
C GLU A 94 -19.08 5.93 2.61
N ASN A 95 -19.49 6.32 1.40
CA ASN A 95 -20.68 5.77 0.75
C ASN A 95 -20.33 4.75 -0.35
N GLU A 96 -19.04 4.56 -0.64
CA GLU A 96 -18.60 3.59 -1.63
C GLU A 96 -18.71 2.15 -1.11
N LEU A 97 -19.02 1.23 -2.04
CA LEU A 97 -19.00 -0.20 -1.74
C LEU A 97 -17.56 -0.70 -1.59
N ASP A 98 -17.25 -1.35 -0.48
CA ASP A 98 -15.95 -1.97 -0.25
C ASP A 98 -15.99 -3.47 -0.56
N PHE A 99 -15.24 -3.86 -1.57
CA PHE A 99 -15.13 -5.25 -2.03
C PHE A 99 -14.20 -6.11 -1.15
N ASP A 100 -13.43 -5.53 -0.22
CA ASP A 100 -12.69 -6.33 0.77
C ASP A 100 -13.62 -7.10 1.70
N ALA A 101 -14.86 -6.66 1.85
CA ALA A 101 -15.90 -7.35 2.61
C ALA A 101 -16.09 -8.81 2.17
N LEU A 102 -15.97 -9.09 0.86
CA LEU A 102 -16.09 -10.45 0.32
C LEU A 102 -15.09 -11.43 0.93
N ARG A 103 -13.94 -10.95 1.38
CA ARG A 103 -12.91 -11.75 2.06
C ARG A 103 -13.36 -12.26 3.43
N TRP A 104 -14.36 -11.62 4.02
CA TRP A 104 -14.89 -11.90 5.35
C TRP A 104 -16.21 -12.69 5.33
N ASN A 105 -16.43 -13.46 4.24
CA ASN A 105 -17.63 -14.26 4.01
C ASN A 105 -18.91 -13.45 3.78
N GLU A 106 -18.79 -12.18 3.43
CA GLU A 106 -19.94 -11.43 2.94
C GLU A 106 -20.30 -11.89 1.51
N ASN A 107 -21.61 -11.93 1.21
CA ASN A 107 -22.08 -12.35 -0.11
C ASN A 107 -22.00 -11.22 -1.16
N HIS A 108 -21.81 -9.99 -0.72
CA HIS A 108 -21.75 -8.79 -1.55
C HIS A 108 -20.86 -7.73 -0.90
N ALA A 109 -20.39 -6.78 -1.71
CA ALA A 109 -19.69 -5.61 -1.19
C ALA A 109 -20.62 -4.76 -0.32
N ILE A 110 -20.10 -4.18 0.75
CA ILE A 110 -20.84 -3.36 1.71
C ILE A 110 -20.18 -1.99 1.87
N THR A 111 -20.95 -1.01 2.31
CA THR A 111 -20.39 0.28 2.72
C THR A 111 -19.81 0.19 4.11
N CYS A 112 -18.66 0.86 4.34
CA CYS A 112 -17.98 0.91 5.65
C CYS A 112 -17.84 2.36 6.14
N PRO A 113 -18.95 3.12 6.33
CA PRO A 113 -18.90 4.56 6.54
C PRO A 113 -18.08 4.97 7.76
N ASN A 114 -18.26 4.30 8.89
CA ASN A 114 -17.53 4.64 10.12
C ASN A 114 -16.03 4.47 9.99
N PHE A 115 -15.59 3.43 9.27
CA PHE A 115 -14.18 3.18 8.99
C PHE A 115 -13.59 4.30 8.12
N TYR A 116 -14.25 4.64 7.02
CA TYR A 116 -13.74 5.66 6.09
C TYR A 116 -13.82 7.07 6.65
N LEU A 117 -14.83 7.41 7.43
CA LEU A 117 -14.88 8.69 8.15
C LEU A 117 -13.72 8.80 9.16
N HIS A 118 -13.44 7.73 9.91
CA HIS A 118 -12.30 7.70 10.80
C HIS A 118 -10.96 7.81 10.05
N PHE A 119 -10.82 7.10 8.92
CA PHE A 119 -9.64 7.20 8.07
C PHE A 119 -9.41 8.63 7.56
N LYS A 120 -10.45 9.31 7.06
CA LYS A 120 -10.39 10.72 6.67
C LYS A 120 -9.95 11.64 7.82
N GLN A 121 -10.47 11.39 9.03
CA GLN A 121 -10.05 12.13 10.23
C GLN A 121 -8.56 11.93 10.54
N LEU A 122 -8.04 10.72 10.40
CA LEU A 122 -6.61 10.45 10.58
C LEU A 122 -5.76 11.14 9.51
N VAL A 123 -6.19 11.11 8.25
CA VAL A 123 -5.51 11.81 7.15
C VAL A 123 -5.41 13.31 7.46
N ALA A 124 -6.49 13.94 7.89
CA ALA A 124 -6.51 15.35 8.28
C ALA A 124 -5.67 15.62 9.54
N LYS A 125 -5.76 14.76 10.56
CA LYS A 125 -5.01 14.90 11.82
C LYS A 125 -3.49 14.86 11.62
N PHE A 126 -3.01 14.03 10.70
CA PHE A 126 -1.58 13.89 10.43
C PHE A 126 -1.11 14.71 9.22
N ASP A 127 -1.96 15.59 8.71
CA ASP A 127 -1.66 16.51 7.60
C ASP A 127 -1.12 15.76 6.35
N PHE A 128 -1.70 14.60 6.04
CA PHE A 128 -1.37 13.89 4.82
C PHE A 128 -1.98 14.59 3.61
N GLU A 129 -1.23 14.62 2.52
CA GLU A 129 -1.64 15.32 1.31
C GLU A 129 -2.74 14.58 0.56
N VAL A 130 -3.82 15.29 0.21
CA VAL A 130 -4.86 14.83 -0.72
C VAL A 130 -4.70 15.62 -2.03
N ARG A 131 -4.57 14.91 -3.16
CA ARG A 131 -4.32 15.50 -4.48
C ARG A 131 -5.29 14.94 -5.51
N ALA A 132 -5.57 15.76 -6.53
CA ALA A 132 -6.41 15.34 -7.66
C ALA A 132 -5.65 14.51 -8.71
N ASP A 133 -4.32 14.59 -8.74
CA ASP A 133 -3.47 13.96 -9.75
C ASP A 133 -2.29 13.23 -9.14
N LEU A 134 -1.85 12.17 -9.82
CA LEU A 134 -0.64 11.45 -9.46
C LEU A 134 0.57 12.24 -9.97
N PRO A 135 1.50 12.63 -9.08
CA PRO A 135 2.71 13.33 -9.51
C PRO A 135 3.60 12.42 -10.35
N LYS A 136 4.55 13.03 -11.04
CA LYS A 136 5.60 12.28 -11.76
C LYS A 136 6.28 11.32 -10.77
N LEU A 137 6.17 10.02 -11.04
CA LEU A 137 6.79 9.01 -10.20
C LEU A 137 8.31 9.16 -10.27
N PRO A 138 9.02 9.02 -9.12
CA PRO A 138 10.47 8.99 -9.13
C PRO A 138 10.94 7.90 -10.10
N THR A 139 11.82 8.24 -11.02
CA THR A 139 12.46 7.23 -11.87
C THR A 139 13.22 6.31 -10.92
N ALA A 140 12.99 5.01 -11.01
CA ALA A 140 13.77 4.02 -10.29
C ALA A 140 15.19 3.99 -10.88
N SER A 141 15.96 5.07 -10.67
CA SER A 141 17.34 5.18 -11.07
C SER A 141 18.18 4.47 -10.03
N GLY A 142 18.60 3.29 -10.35
CA GLY A 142 19.80 2.68 -9.81
C GLY A 142 19.72 2.17 -8.38
N GLN A 143 20.15 0.93 -8.25
CA GLN A 143 20.65 0.28 -7.03
C GLN A 143 19.74 0.44 -5.80
N ILE A 144 18.96 -0.58 -5.56
CA ILE A 144 18.54 -0.89 -4.18
C ILE A 144 19.85 -0.89 -3.38
N PRO A 145 20.07 0.03 -2.44
CA PRO A 145 21.18 -0.12 -1.55
C PRO A 145 20.92 -1.44 -0.84
N SER A 146 21.77 -2.43 -1.04
CA SER A 146 21.83 -3.60 -0.19
C SER A 146 22.38 -3.10 1.16
N LYS A 147 21.57 -2.37 1.90
CA LYS A 147 21.81 -2.14 3.32
C LYS A 147 21.66 -3.52 3.95
N ILE A 148 22.79 -4.15 4.19
CA ILE A 148 22.85 -5.24 5.14
C ILE A 148 22.42 -4.62 6.46
N TYR A 149 21.14 -4.82 6.83
CA TYR A 149 20.63 -4.40 8.12
C TYR A 149 21.44 -5.13 9.17
N GLN A 150 22.29 -4.41 9.88
CA GLN A 150 22.84 -4.95 11.11
C GLN A 150 21.66 -5.08 12.07
N LEU A 151 21.28 -6.33 12.33
CA LEU A 151 20.28 -6.63 13.34
C LEU A 151 20.68 -5.94 14.65
N THR A 152 19.72 -5.31 15.32
CA THR A 152 19.96 -4.81 16.67
C THR A 152 20.37 -5.96 17.58
N GLN A 153 21.03 -5.66 18.70
CA GLN A 153 21.46 -6.70 19.65
C GLN A 153 20.28 -7.57 20.12
N GLU A 154 19.11 -6.99 20.29
CA GLU A 154 17.87 -7.72 20.64
C GLU A 154 17.43 -8.65 19.52
N GLN A 155 17.40 -8.19 18.27
CA GLN A 155 17.07 -9.01 17.11
C GLN A 155 18.07 -10.16 16.92
N GLN A 156 19.35 -9.92 17.14
CA GLN A 156 20.38 -10.97 17.11
C GLN A 156 20.15 -12.02 18.21
N ASN A 157 19.78 -11.58 19.39
CA ASN A 157 19.49 -12.49 20.52
C ASN A 157 18.24 -13.34 20.24
N ILE A 158 17.18 -12.74 19.68
CA ILE A 158 15.97 -13.46 19.25
C ILE A 158 16.34 -14.51 18.19
N CYS A 159 17.13 -14.14 17.17
CA CYS A 159 17.57 -15.10 16.15
C CYS A 159 18.41 -16.24 16.72
N LYS A 160 19.23 -15.99 17.77
CA LYS A 160 19.98 -17.04 18.46
C LYS A 160 19.04 -17.99 19.21
N ILE A 161 18.04 -17.47 19.90
CA ILE A 161 17.05 -18.26 20.62
C ILE A 161 16.28 -19.17 19.64
N TYR A 162 15.81 -18.63 18.50
CA TYR A 162 15.13 -19.44 17.48
C TYR A 162 16.02 -20.55 16.91
N ARG A 163 17.30 -20.31 16.70
CA ARG A 163 18.26 -21.34 16.24
C ARG A 163 18.51 -22.45 17.26
N LEU A 164 18.33 -22.17 18.54
CA LEU A 164 18.48 -23.14 19.62
C LEU A 164 17.20 -23.98 19.82
N ILE A 165 16.03 -23.44 19.47
CA ILE A 165 14.73 -24.10 19.69
C ILE A 165 14.32 -24.95 18.48
N LEU A 166 14.64 -24.54 17.25
CA LEU A 166 14.28 -25.26 16.01
C LEU A 166 14.73 -26.74 15.95
N PRO A 167 15.90 -27.15 16.48
CA PRO A 167 16.29 -28.56 16.46
C PRO A 167 15.50 -29.46 17.44
N ILE A 168 14.69 -28.88 18.33
CA ILE A 168 13.94 -29.65 19.34
C ILE A 168 12.57 -30.10 18.81
N PHE A 169 12.14 -29.56 17.67
CA PHE A 169 10.83 -29.84 17.07
C PHE A 169 10.90 -30.59 15.70
N ILE A 170 12.05 -31.13 15.35
CA ILE A 170 12.25 -32.08 14.24
C ILE A 170 12.69 -33.40 14.85
#